data_46afacfbdf5d1cd5583b3d9d3f210ecd
#
_entry.id   46afacfbdf5d1cd5583b3d9d3f210ecd
#
_cell.length_a   1.000
_cell.length_b   1.000
_cell.length_c   1.000
_cell.angle_alpha   90.00
_cell.angle_beta   90.00
_cell.angle_gamma   90.00
#
_symmetry.space_group_name_H-M   'P 1'
#
loop_
_entity.id
_entity.type
_entity.pdbx_description
1 polymer ?
#
loop_
_entity_poly.entity_id
_entity_poly.type
_entity_poly.pdbx_seq_one_letter_code
_entity_poly.pdbx_strand_id
1 'polypeptide(L)'
;MVKNHDPKNEMQDMLTPLDAEEAAKTKLRLDMREIPKSSIKPEHFHLMYLLEQHSPYFIDAELTELRDSFQIHYDINDNHTPFDNIKSFTKNEKLRYLLNIKNLEEVNRTRYTFVLAPDELFFTRDGLPIAKTRGLQNVVDPLPVSEAEFLTRYKALVICAFNEKQSFDALVEGNLELHKGTPFETKVIEAATLDLLTAFLDEQYQKQEQDYSQNYAYVRKVGHTVFKWVAIGMTTLSVLLIAFLAFLYFSVMKHNERIEKGYQAFVKEDYTQVLNTYDDLDGKKLDKEALYIYAKSYIQTNKQGLEKDKKENLLNNVTPNSNKDYLLYWMELGQGHLDERLILPLI
;
A
#
# COMPACT_ATOMS: atom_id res chain seq x y z
N MET A 1 28.70 -1.33 11.79
CA MET A 1 28.54 -2.65 11.18
C MET A 1 27.31 -3.30 11.80
N VAL A 2 26.16 -3.16 11.16
CA VAL A 2 24.90 -3.77 11.59
C VAL A 2 24.75 -5.03 10.74
N LYS A 3 24.79 -6.21 11.35
CA LYS A 3 24.52 -7.49 10.69
C LYS A 3 23.05 -7.50 10.28
N ASN A 4 22.79 -7.59 8.97
CA ASN A 4 21.48 -7.90 8.45
C ASN A 4 21.10 -9.31 8.90
N HIS A 5 20.08 -9.39 9.75
CA HIS A 5 19.44 -10.63 10.15
C HIS A 5 18.40 -10.98 9.07
N ASP A 6 18.63 -12.05 8.32
CA ASP A 6 17.69 -12.58 7.32
C ASP A 6 16.83 -13.66 7.99
N PRO A 7 15.52 -13.44 8.20
CA PRO A 7 14.65 -14.37 8.93
C PRO A 7 14.43 -15.73 8.21
N LYS A 8 14.85 -15.85 6.95
CA LYS A 8 14.76 -17.12 6.21
C LYS A 8 15.83 -18.15 6.63
N ASN A 9 16.95 -17.71 7.20
CA ASN A 9 17.99 -18.62 7.66
C ASN A 9 17.69 -19.26 9.03
N GLU A 10 16.89 -18.61 9.87
CA GLU A 10 16.54 -19.17 11.19
C GLU A 10 15.52 -20.31 11.12
N MET A 11 14.69 -20.37 10.05
CA MET A 11 13.71 -21.44 9.89
C MET A 11 14.32 -22.74 9.33
N GLN A 12 15.46 -22.64 8.65
CA GLN A 12 16.19 -23.81 8.14
C GLN A 12 17.05 -24.50 9.21
N ASP A 13 17.49 -23.76 10.23
CA ASP A 13 18.28 -24.30 11.35
C ASP A 13 17.44 -24.94 12.47
N MET A 14 16.08 -24.85 12.41
CA MET A 14 15.18 -25.44 13.41
C MET A 14 14.60 -26.81 13.02
N LEU A 15 14.85 -27.31 11.81
CA LEU A 15 14.44 -28.64 11.42
C LEU A 15 15.38 -29.68 12.03
N THR A 16 14.84 -30.57 12.82
CA THR A 16 15.61 -31.72 13.34
C THR A 16 16.06 -32.61 12.17
N PRO A 17 17.17 -33.35 12.27
CA PRO A 17 17.60 -34.30 11.23
C PRO A 17 16.51 -35.28 10.84
N LEU A 18 15.60 -35.61 11.76
CA LEU A 18 14.44 -36.48 11.51
C LEU A 18 13.41 -35.82 10.61
N ASP A 19 13.13 -34.51 10.81
CA ASP A 19 12.16 -33.76 10.00
C ASP A 19 12.66 -33.53 8.58
N ALA A 20 13.98 -33.36 8.42
CA ALA A 20 14.61 -33.26 7.10
C ALA A 20 14.60 -34.59 6.34
N GLU A 21 14.79 -35.73 7.04
CA GLU A 21 14.72 -37.07 6.45
C GLU A 21 13.26 -37.47 6.11
N GLU A 22 12.29 -37.05 6.93
CA GLU A 22 10.87 -37.28 6.68
C GLU A 22 10.35 -36.38 5.56
N ALA A 23 10.80 -35.12 5.47
CA ALA A 23 10.52 -34.20 4.36
C ALA A 23 11.17 -34.74 3.05
N ALA A 24 12.39 -35.26 3.09
CA ALA A 24 13.05 -35.89 1.94
C ALA A 24 12.34 -37.16 1.49
N LYS A 25 11.89 -38.01 2.43
CA LYS A 25 11.09 -39.20 2.13
C LYS A 25 9.72 -38.87 1.57
N THR A 26 9.09 -37.78 2.04
CA THR A 26 7.81 -37.26 1.52
C THR A 26 8.01 -36.69 0.13
N LYS A 27 9.09 -35.94 -0.11
CA LYS A 27 9.47 -35.43 -1.43
C LYS A 27 9.74 -36.58 -2.41
N LEU A 28 10.49 -37.58 -1.99
CA LEU A 28 10.77 -38.79 -2.82
C LEU A 28 9.48 -39.53 -3.20
N ARG A 29 8.47 -39.58 -2.33
CA ARG A 29 7.17 -40.23 -2.61
C ARG A 29 6.32 -39.45 -3.61
N LEU A 30 6.36 -38.10 -3.57
CA LEU A 30 5.63 -37.21 -4.49
C LEU A 30 6.23 -37.23 -5.91
N ASP A 31 7.52 -37.48 -6.01
CA ASP A 31 8.27 -37.43 -7.26
C ASP A 31 8.44 -38.81 -7.90
N MET A 32 7.72 -39.84 -7.43
CA MET A 32 7.83 -41.23 -7.94
C MET A 32 6.45 -41.76 -8.30
N ARG A 33 6.40 -42.47 -9.41
CA ARG A 33 5.24 -43.27 -9.86
C ARG A 33 5.64 -44.74 -10.07
N GLU A 34 4.87 -45.63 -9.51
CA GLU A 34 5.04 -47.08 -9.73
C GLU A 34 3.95 -47.63 -10.65
N ILE A 35 4.34 -48.39 -11.66
CA ILE A 35 3.45 -49.01 -12.64
C ILE A 35 3.66 -50.53 -12.60
N PRO A 36 2.67 -51.29 -12.14
CA PRO A 36 2.77 -52.76 -12.11
C PRO A 36 2.92 -53.36 -13.51
N LYS A 37 3.83 -54.29 -13.72
CA LYS A 37 3.98 -55.01 -15.00
C LYS A 37 2.72 -55.73 -15.41
N SER A 38 1.90 -56.15 -14.43
CA SER A 38 0.61 -56.81 -14.68
C SER A 38 -0.41 -55.91 -15.40
N SER A 39 -0.26 -54.57 -15.33
CA SER A 39 -1.12 -53.61 -16.04
C SER A 39 -0.69 -53.37 -17.49
N ILE A 40 0.45 -53.90 -17.91
CA ILE A 40 1.03 -53.68 -19.23
C ILE A 40 1.20 -55.02 -19.94
N LYS A 41 0.87 -55.06 -21.24
CA LYS A 41 1.12 -56.27 -22.05
C LYS A 41 2.62 -56.48 -22.18
N PRO A 42 3.14 -57.72 -22.00
CA PRO A 42 4.57 -58.02 -22.07
C PRO A 42 5.25 -57.55 -23.36
N GLU A 43 4.54 -57.60 -24.48
CA GLU A 43 5.02 -57.11 -25.78
C GLU A 43 5.30 -55.60 -25.80
N HIS A 44 4.71 -54.83 -24.85
CA HIS A 44 4.87 -53.35 -24.75
C HIS A 44 5.93 -52.93 -23.73
N PHE A 45 6.58 -53.83 -22.99
CA PHE A 45 7.57 -53.45 -21.98
C PHE A 45 8.70 -52.58 -22.54
N HIS A 46 9.15 -52.85 -23.75
CA HIS A 46 10.16 -52.05 -24.42
C HIS A 46 9.71 -50.61 -24.72
N LEU A 47 8.41 -50.36 -24.81
CA LEU A 47 7.87 -49.02 -25.04
C LEU A 47 7.95 -48.13 -23.78
N MET A 48 8.08 -48.73 -22.60
CA MET A 48 8.17 -48.00 -21.34
C MET A 48 9.39 -47.06 -21.32
N TYR A 49 10.48 -47.41 -21.97
CA TYR A 49 11.68 -46.56 -22.08
C TYR A 49 11.45 -45.26 -22.88
N LEU A 50 10.31 -45.14 -23.58
CA LEU A 50 9.90 -43.84 -24.19
C LEU A 50 9.51 -42.82 -23.14
N LEU A 51 9.15 -43.24 -21.93
CA LEU A 51 8.80 -42.35 -20.82
C LEU A 51 10.02 -41.59 -20.26
N GLU A 52 11.24 -42.07 -20.52
CA GLU A 52 12.49 -41.40 -20.16
C GLU A 52 12.94 -40.35 -21.18
N GLN A 53 12.39 -40.35 -22.38
CA GLN A 53 12.84 -39.45 -23.43
C GLN A 53 12.57 -38.01 -23.07
N HIS A 54 13.58 -37.17 -23.20
CA HIS A 54 13.41 -35.71 -23.03
C HIS A 54 12.33 -35.15 -23.95
N SER A 55 11.47 -34.29 -23.38
CA SER A 55 10.39 -33.64 -24.11
C SER A 55 10.11 -32.24 -23.50
N PRO A 56 9.89 -31.23 -24.32
CA PRO A 56 9.58 -29.88 -23.81
C PRO A 56 8.22 -29.76 -23.10
N TYR A 57 7.39 -30.80 -23.18
CA TYR A 57 6.05 -30.81 -22.60
C TYR A 57 5.97 -31.59 -21.28
N PHE A 58 7.06 -32.25 -20.86
CA PHE A 58 7.07 -33.10 -19.68
C PHE A 58 8.28 -32.82 -18.80
N ILE A 59 8.10 -33.05 -17.51
CA ILE A 59 9.22 -33.11 -16.56
C ILE A 59 10.10 -34.29 -16.95
N ASP A 60 11.41 -34.08 -16.93
CA ASP A 60 12.37 -35.20 -17.18
C ASP A 60 12.21 -36.26 -16.11
N ALA A 61 12.35 -37.49 -16.51
CA ALA A 61 12.14 -38.64 -15.64
C ALA A 61 13.12 -39.77 -15.95
N GLU A 62 13.46 -40.53 -14.92
CA GLU A 62 14.26 -41.74 -14.99
C GLU A 62 13.38 -42.97 -14.75
N LEU A 63 13.51 -44.01 -15.60
CA LEU A 63 12.77 -45.25 -15.49
C LEU A 63 13.66 -46.33 -14.89
N THR A 64 13.21 -46.98 -13.83
CA THR A 64 13.87 -48.16 -13.25
C THR A 64 12.97 -49.39 -13.43
N GLU A 65 13.45 -50.38 -14.09
CA GLU A 65 12.74 -51.64 -14.23
C GLU A 65 13.02 -52.54 -13.01
N LEU A 66 11.97 -52.87 -12.28
CA LEU A 66 11.98 -53.81 -11.17
C LEU A 66 11.42 -55.18 -11.64
N ARG A 67 11.45 -56.18 -10.74
CA ARG A 67 10.93 -57.51 -11.02
C ARG A 67 9.46 -57.50 -11.45
N ASP A 68 8.62 -56.79 -10.70
CA ASP A 68 7.16 -56.85 -10.84
C ASP A 68 6.53 -55.48 -11.25
N SER A 69 7.35 -54.41 -11.39
CA SER A 69 6.91 -53.07 -11.72
C SER A 69 7.96 -52.27 -12.49
N PHE A 70 7.54 -51.12 -13.03
CA PHE A 70 8.39 -50.04 -13.48
C PHE A 70 8.24 -48.88 -12.50
N GLN A 71 9.35 -48.26 -12.08
CA GLN A 71 9.36 -47.06 -11.28
C GLN A 71 9.83 -45.89 -12.13
N ILE A 72 9.11 -44.79 -12.09
CA ILE A 72 9.42 -43.53 -12.76
C ILE A 72 9.75 -42.51 -11.68
N HIS A 73 10.94 -41.93 -11.73
CA HIS A 73 11.38 -40.84 -10.86
C HIS A 73 11.39 -39.55 -11.66
N TYR A 74 10.62 -38.56 -11.22
CA TYR A 74 10.53 -37.26 -11.88
C TYR A 74 11.58 -36.31 -11.31
N ASP A 75 12.32 -35.60 -12.16
CA ASP A 75 13.29 -34.55 -11.76
C ASP A 75 12.59 -33.22 -11.55
N ILE A 76 11.85 -33.12 -10.44
CA ILE A 76 11.21 -31.87 -10.05
C ILE A 76 12.22 -31.03 -9.23
N ASN A 77 12.60 -29.86 -9.78
CA ASN A 77 13.61 -28.99 -9.19
C ASN A 77 13.11 -27.52 -9.13
N ASP A 78 13.93 -26.63 -8.58
CA ASP A 78 13.58 -25.21 -8.37
C ASP A 78 13.32 -24.41 -9.67
N ASN A 79 13.58 -24.99 -10.84
CA ASN A 79 13.24 -24.38 -12.12
C ASN A 79 11.79 -24.66 -12.54
N HIS A 80 11.12 -25.57 -11.83
CA HIS A 80 9.74 -25.97 -12.08
C HIS A 80 8.82 -25.25 -11.09
N THR A 81 7.96 -24.38 -11.59
CA THR A 81 6.96 -23.66 -10.78
C THR A 81 5.65 -24.46 -10.76
N PRO A 82 5.19 -25.01 -9.62
CA PRO A 82 3.90 -25.67 -9.53
C PRO A 82 2.75 -24.72 -9.89
N PHE A 83 1.65 -25.25 -10.43
CA PHE A 83 0.46 -24.48 -10.76
C PHE A 83 -0.07 -23.68 -9.55
N ASP A 84 -0.04 -24.26 -8.36
CA ASP A 84 -0.54 -23.56 -7.17
C ASP A 84 0.24 -22.29 -6.84
N ASN A 85 1.51 -22.21 -7.16
CA ASN A 85 2.32 -21.03 -6.92
C ASN A 85 1.89 -19.87 -7.81
N ILE A 86 1.38 -20.11 -9.03
CA ILE A 86 0.93 -19.02 -9.90
C ILE A 86 -0.29 -18.30 -9.36
N LYS A 87 -1.07 -18.91 -8.46
CA LYS A 87 -2.21 -18.26 -7.78
C LYS A 87 -1.80 -17.01 -7.01
N SER A 88 -0.57 -16.91 -6.55
CA SER A 88 0.00 -15.74 -5.86
C SER A 88 0.57 -14.67 -6.79
N PHE A 89 0.68 -14.94 -8.10
CA PHE A 89 1.28 -14.02 -9.07
C PHE A 89 0.36 -12.83 -9.38
N THR A 90 0.93 -11.80 -10.00
CA THR A 90 0.14 -10.69 -10.52
C THR A 90 -0.82 -11.15 -11.62
N LYS A 91 -1.90 -10.40 -11.83
CA LYS A 91 -2.90 -10.76 -12.86
C LYS A 91 -2.28 -10.92 -14.24
N ASN A 92 -1.32 -10.07 -14.60
CA ASN A 92 -0.63 -10.13 -15.87
C ASN A 92 0.22 -11.40 -16.01
N GLU A 93 0.98 -11.74 -14.97
CA GLU A 93 1.76 -12.98 -14.94
C GLU A 93 0.85 -14.21 -15.01
N LYS A 94 -0.23 -14.26 -14.21
CA LYS A 94 -1.21 -15.37 -14.30
C LYS A 94 -1.70 -15.58 -15.73
N LEU A 95 -2.13 -14.50 -16.41
CA LEU A 95 -2.63 -14.59 -17.77
C LEU A 95 -1.57 -15.12 -18.74
N ARG A 96 -0.31 -14.68 -18.60
CA ARG A 96 0.81 -15.17 -19.42
C ARG A 96 1.03 -16.68 -19.26
N TYR A 97 1.06 -17.17 -18.03
CA TYR A 97 1.23 -18.59 -17.73
C TYR A 97 0.04 -19.42 -18.24
N LEU A 98 -1.17 -18.92 -17.99
CA LEU A 98 -2.40 -19.60 -18.41
C LEU A 98 -2.53 -19.66 -19.94
N LEU A 99 -2.17 -18.60 -20.68
CA LEU A 99 -2.16 -18.61 -22.14
C LEU A 99 -1.30 -19.72 -22.73
N ASN A 100 -0.19 -20.04 -22.09
CA ASN A 100 0.74 -21.03 -22.59
C ASN A 100 0.21 -22.46 -22.43
N ILE A 101 -0.79 -22.72 -21.55
CA ILE A 101 -1.36 -24.07 -21.34
C ILE A 101 -1.87 -24.67 -22.65
N LYS A 102 -2.34 -23.86 -23.61
CA LYS A 102 -2.77 -24.33 -24.92
C LYS A 102 -1.71 -25.19 -25.62
N ASN A 103 -0.42 -24.94 -25.36
CA ASN A 103 0.67 -25.66 -26.04
C ASN A 103 0.67 -27.16 -25.69
N LEU A 104 0.08 -27.56 -24.55
CA LEU A 104 -0.08 -28.95 -24.20
C LEU A 104 -1.06 -29.70 -25.11
N GLU A 105 -1.93 -29.01 -25.85
CA GLU A 105 -2.80 -29.65 -26.85
C GLU A 105 -1.98 -30.41 -27.92
N GLU A 106 -0.78 -29.91 -28.25
CA GLU A 106 0.10 -30.54 -29.22
C GLU A 106 0.50 -31.98 -28.80
N VAL A 107 0.54 -32.26 -27.50
CA VAL A 107 0.82 -33.61 -26.96
C VAL A 107 -0.23 -34.63 -27.44
N ASN A 108 -1.50 -34.20 -27.57
CA ASN A 108 -2.57 -35.07 -28.06
C ASN A 108 -2.37 -35.58 -29.51
N ARG A 109 -1.47 -34.96 -30.28
CA ARG A 109 -1.11 -35.35 -31.64
C ARG A 109 0.05 -36.36 -31.64
N THR A 110 0.57 -36.68 -30.47
CA THR A 110 1.68 -37.64 -30.31
C THR A 110 1.17 -38.93 -29.71
N ARG A 111 2.07 -39.87 -29.46
CA ARG A 111 1.75 -41.08 -28.73
C ARG A 111 1.69 -40.91 -27.20
N TYR A 112 2.14 -39.75 -26.70
CA TYR A 112 2.14 -39.45 -25.27
C TYR A 112 0.78 -39.01 -24.79
N THR A 113 0.52 -39.31 -23.55
CA THR A 113 -0.68 -38.87 -22.84
C THR A 113 -0.26 -38.20 -21.54
N PHE A 114 -1.13 -37.38 -20.97
CA PHE A 114 -0.84 -36.60 -19.75
C PHE A 114 -2.11 -36.34 -18.95
N VAL A 115 -1.92 -35.90 -17.70
CA VAL A 115 -3.00 -35.43 -16.85
C VAL A 115 -2.95 -33.90 -16.81
N LEU A 116 -4.06 -33.24 -17.15
CA LEU A 116 -4.22 -31.82 -17.01
C LEU A 116 -4.97 -31.51 -15.72
N ALA A 117 -4.22 -31.33 -14.61
CA ALA A 117 -4.74 -31.05 -13.28
C ALA A 117 -3.75 -30.16 -12.50
N PRO A 118 -4.18 -29.43 -11.45
CA PRO A 118 -3.29 -28.50 -10.71
C PRO A 118 -2.04 -29.15 -10.10
N ASP A 119 -2.16 -30.36 -9.56
CA ASP A 119 -1.09 -31.13 -8.93
C ASP A 119 -0.13 -31.81 -9.93
N GLU A 120 -0.53 -31.90 -11.20
CA GLU A 120 0.23 -32.48 -12.29
C GLU A 120 0.84 -31.46 -13.24
N LEU A 121 0.48 -30.15 -13.09
CA LEU A 121 0.88 -29.08 -13.98
C LEU A 121 1.95 -28.21 -13.33
N PHE A 122 3.05 -28.08 -14.01
CA PHE A 122 4.17 -27.21 -13.67
C PHE A 122 4.48 -26.25 -14.82
N PHE A 123 5.33 -25.27 -14.54
CA PHE A 123 5.79 -24.33 -15.54
C PHE A 123 7.30 -24.15 -15.45
N THR A 124 7.93 -23.95 -16.59
CA THR A 124 9.33 -23.53 -16.67
C THR A 124 9.49 -22.08 -16.19
N ARG A 125 10.71 -21.61 -16.01
CA ARG A 125 11.01 -20.19 -15.71
C ARG A 125 10.43 -19.22 -16.74
N ASP A 126 10.33 -19.65 -17.99
CA ASP A 126 9.76 -18.85 -19.08
C ASP A 126 8.23 -18.89 -19.12
N GLY A 127 7.61 -19.67 -18.21
CA GLY A 127 6.16 -19.83 -18.12
C GLY A 127 5.58 -20.83 -19.12
N LEU A 128 6.39 -21.70 -19.70
CA LEU A 128 5.89 -22.78 -20.56
C LEU A 128 5.36 -23.92 -19.70
N PRO A 129 4.17 -24.47 -20.02
CA PRO A 129 3.57 -25.55 -19.25
C PRO A 129 4.28 -26.88 -19.51
N ILE A 130 4.50 -27.62 -18.44
CA ILE A 130 5.06 -28.99 -18.46
C ILE A 130 4.20 -29.87 -17.55
N ALA A 131 3.83 -31.04 -18.04
CA ALA A 131 3.10 -32.03 -17.26
C ALA A 131 4.06 -32.96 -16.53
N LYS A 132 3.70 -33.38 -15.30
CA LYS A 132 4.49 -34.33 -14.53
C LYS A 132 4.24 -35.76 -15.05
N THR A 133 3.01 -36.19 -14.96
CA THR A 133 2.68 -37.60 -15.35
C THR A 133 2.56 -37.72 -16.85
N ARG A 134 3.40 -38.59 -17.39
CA ARG A 134 3.43 -38.99 -18.80
C ARG A 134 2.93 -40.43 -18.94
N GLY A 135 2.03 -40.68 -19.88
CA GLY A 135 1.59 -42.00 -20.30
C GLY A 135 1.88 -42.26 -21.78
N LEU A 136 1.48 -43.44 -22.24
CA LEU A 136 1.59 -43.86 -23.64
C LEU A 136 0.24 -44.39 -24.10
N GLN A 137 -0.25 -43.88 -25.20
CA GLN A 137 -1.54 -44.27 -25.76
C GLN A 137 -1.60 -45.79 -25.99
N ASN A 138 -2.65 -46.42 -25.46
CA ASN A 138 -2.89 -47.89 -25.53
C ASN A 138 -1.82 -48.76 -24.84
N VAL A 139 -0.91 -48.20 -24.07
CA VAL A 139 0.16 -48.92 -23.35
C VAL A 139 0.05 -48.71 -21.85
N VAL A 140 0.08 -47.45 -21.40
CA VAL A 140 0.06 -47.12 -19.98
C VAL A 140 -0.65 -45.79 -19.74
N ASP A 141 -1.44 -45.74 -18.66
CA ASP A 141 -2.16 -44.53 -18.23
C ASP A 141 -1.22 -43.31 -18.07
N PRO A 142 -1.75 -42.09 -18.16
CA PRO A 142 -3.18 -41.74 -18.28
C PRO A 142 -3.73 -42.00 -19.68
N LEU A 143 -5.07 -42.04 -19.78
CA LEU A 143 -5.75 -42.13 -21.07
C LEU A 143 -5.59 -40.81 -21.85
N PRO A 144 -5.68 -40.85 -23.20
CA PRO A 144 -5.69 -39.64 -24.00
C PRO A 144 -6.84 -38.68 -23.60
N VAL A 145 -6.54 -37.41 -23.49
CA VAL A 145 -7.52 -36.37 -23.18
C VAL A 145 -8.22 -35.94 -24.49
N SER A 146 -9.55 -36.02 -24.55
CA SER A 146 -10.28 -35.49 -25.69
C SER A 146 -10.21 -33.95 -25.73
N GLU A 147 -10.42 -33.36 -26.92
CA GLU A 147 -10.42 -31.92 -27.08
C GLU A 147 -11.47 -31.23 -26.16
N ALA A 148 -12.66 -31.81 -26.04
CA ALA A 148 -13.69 -31.29 -25.15
C ALA A 148 -13.28 -31.38 -23.66
N GLU A 149 -12.66 -32.46 -23.26
CA GLU A 149 -12.14 -32.64 -21.90
C GLU A 149 -10.98 -31.69 -21.63
N PHE A 150 -10.05 -31.52 -22.57
CA PHE A 150 -8.95 -30.57 -22.47
C PHE A 150 -9.49 -29.15 -22.24
N LEU A 151 -10.47 -28.72 -23.06
CA LEU A 151 -11.09 -27.40 -22.92
C LEU A 151 -11.76 -27.23 -21.56
N THR A 152 -12.49 -28.25 -21.08
CA THR A 152 -13.16 -28.22 -19.76
C THR A 152 -12.15 -28.08 -18.63
N ARG A 153 -11.10 -28.91 -18.63
CA ARG A 153 -10.02 -28.86 -17.64
C ARG A 153 -9.24 -27.55 -17.70
N TYR A 154 -8.98 -27.02 -18.88
CA TYR A 154 -8.30 -25.74 -19.06
C TYR A 154 -9.14 -24.58 -18.49
N LYS A 155 -10.44 -24.53 -18.76
CA LYS A 155 -11.35 -23.54 -18.13
C LYS A 155 -11.33 -23.64 -16.62
N ALA A 156 -11.37 -24.84 -16.06
CA ALA A 156 -11.30 -25.06 -14.61
C ALA A 156 -9.98 -24.54 -14.03
N LEU A 157 -8.83 -24.80 -14.68
CA LEU A 157 -7.54 -24.24 -14.29
C LEU A 157 -7.54 -22.71 -14.29
N VAL A 158 -8.08 -22.10 -15.34
CA VAL A 158 -8.19 -20.63 -15.42
C VAL A 158 -9.01 -20.09 -14.26
N ILE A 159 -10.17 -20.69 -13.97
CA ILE A 159 -11.02 -20.24 -12.84
C ILE A 159 -10.28 -20.42 -11.51
N CYS A 160 -9.67 -21.59 -11.26
CA CYS A 160 -8.92 -21.85 -10.01
C CYS A 160 -7.73 -20.91 -9.81
N ALA A 161 -7.07 -20.46 -10.88
CA ALA A 161 -5.96 -19.52 -10.79
C ALA A 161 -6.37 -18.13 -10.30
N PHE A 162 -7.62 -17.72 -10.58
CA PHE A 162 -8.14 -16.41 -10.17
C PHE A 162 -9.08 -16.47 -8.96
N ASN A 163 -9.60 -17.65 -8.62
CA ASN A 163 -10.56 -17.86 -7.54
C ASN A 163 -10.16 -19.06 -6.68
N GLU A 164 -9.42 -18.80 -5.61
CA GLU A 164 -8.92 -19.84 -4.69
C GLU A 164 -10.03 -20.59 -3.93
N LYS A 165 -11.25 -20.07 -3.94
CA LYS A 165 -12.41 -20.71 -3.30
C LYS A 165 -13.00 -21.86 -4.13
N GLN A 166 -12.64 -21.95 -5.40
CA GLN A 166 -13.13 -22.98 -6.31
C GLN A 166 -12.18 -24.19 -6.29
N SER A 167 -12.78 -25.37 -6.20
CA SER A 167 -12.05 -26.62 -6.35
C SER A 167 -12.01 -27.02 -7.82
N PHE A 168 -10.85 -27.45 -8.30
CA PHE A 168 -10.68 -27.93 -9.67
C PHE A 168 -11.60 -29.14 -9.94
N ASP A 169 -11.62 -30.12 -9.05
CA ASP A 169 -12.42 -31.35 -9.21
C ASP A 169 -13.91 -31.03 -9.25
N ALA A 170 -14.37 -30.12 -8.37
CA ALA A 170 -15.76 -29.68 -8.36
C ALA A 170 -16.17 -28.98 -9.66
N LEU A 171 -15.24 -28.26 -10.32
CA LEU A 171 -15.50 -27.60 -11.61
C LEU A 171 -15.49 -28.60 -12.77
N VAL A 172 -14.62 -29.62 -12.73
CA VAL A 172 -14.50 -30.63 -13.81
C VAL A 172 -15.60 -31.67 -13.71
N GLU A 173 -15.92 -32.17 -12.53
CA GLU A 173 -16.96 -33.19 -12.29
C GLU A 173 -18.36 -32.56 -12.23
N GLY A 174 -18.45 -31.31 -11.81
CA GLY A 174 -19.66 -30.53 -11.82
C GLY A 174 -19.99 -29.98 -13.20
N ASN A 175 -21.16 -29.36 -13.35
CA ASN A 175 -21.48 -28.66 -14.58
C ASN A 175 -20.91 -27.22 -14.52
N LEU A 176 -19.80 -26.97 -15.23
CA LEU A 176 -19.18 -25.66 -15.38
C LEU A 176 -20.19 -24.56 -15.79
N GLU A 177 -21.20 -24.92 -16.60
CA GLU A 177 -22.23 -23.99 -17.06
C GLU A 177 -23.15 -23.50 -15.92
N LEU A 178 -23.24 -24.24 -14.82
CA LEU A 178 -23.99 -23.86 -13.63
C LEU A 178 -23.21 -22.95 -12.70
N HIS A 179 -21.92 -22.80 -12.93
CA HIS A 179 -21.07 -21.92 -12.11
C HIS A 179 -21.38 -20.45 -12.41
N LYS A 180 -21.96 -19.76 -11.42
CA LYS A 180 -22.22 -18.30 -11.47
C LYS A 180 -21.03 -17.58 -10.84
N GLY A 181 -20.08 -17.19 -11.65
CA GLY A 181 -18.87 -16.50 -11.23
C GLY A 181 -18.88 -15.00 -11.55
N THR A 182 -17.68 -14.44 -11.50
CA THR A 182 -17.42 -13.08 -11.94
C THR A 182 -17.66 -12.93 -13.46
N PRO A 183 -17.78 -11.71 -14.02
CA PRO A 183 -17.89 -11.51 -15.46
C PRO A 183 -16.70 -12.12 -16.25
N PHE A 184 -15.51 -12.20 -15.64
CA PHE A 184 -14.37 -12.87 -16.23
C PHE A 184 -14.60 -14.39 -16.30
N GLU A 185 -14.99 -15.03 -15.20
CA GLU A 185 -15.27 -16.46 -15.14
C GLU A 185 -16.41 -16.85 -16.10
N THR A 186 -17.46 -16.03 -16.20
CA THR A 186 -18.53 -16.24 -17.15
C THR A 186 -18.02 -16.29 -18.59
N LYS A 187 -17.14 -15.37 -18.97
CA LYS A 187 -16.53 -15.35 -20.32
C LYS A 187 -15.64 -16.57 -20.58
N VAL A 188 -14.90 -17.03 -19.56
CA VAL A 188 -14.13 -18.27 -19.65
C VAL A 188 -15.04 -19.46 -19.90
N ILE A 189 -16.17 -19.57 -19.20
CA ILE A 189 -17.14 -20.66 -19.33
C ILE A 189 -17.82 -20.65 -20.70
N GLU A 190 -18.22 -19.48 -21.18
CA GLU A 190 -18.90 -19.30 -22.47
C GLU A 190 -18.03 -19.62 -23.70
N ALA A 191 -16.71 -19.66 -23.55
CA ALA A 191 -15.81 -19.98 -24.66
C ALA A 191 -16.06 -21.41 -25.19
N ALA A 192 -16.65 -21.53 -26.37
CA ALA A 192 -17.04 -22.83 -26.91
C ALA A 192 -15.87 -23.66 -27.50
N THR A 193 -14.75 -23.01 -27.80
CA THR A 193 -13.56 -23.64 -28.37
C THR A 193 -12.28 -23.16 -27.68
N LEU A 194 -11.20 -23.91 -27.87
CA LEU A 194 -9.88 -23.54 -27.35
C LEU A 194 -9.41 -22.20 -27.91
N ASP A 195 -9.65 -21.94 -29.20
CA ASP A 195 -9.27 -20.67 -29.83
C ASP A 195 -10.04 -19.46 -29.23
N LEU A 196 -11.33 -19.62 -28.95
CA LEU A 196 -12.10 -18.56 -28.29
C LEU A 196 -11.63 -18.29 -26.86
N LEU A 197 -11.30 -19.35 -26.10
CA LEU A 197 -10.77 -19.20 -24.75
C LEU A 197 -9.42 -18.48 -24.80
N THR A 198 -8.50 -18.92 -25.68
CA THR A 198 -7.18 -18.31 -25.77
C THR A 198 -7.22 -16.89 -26.30
N ALA A 199 -8.08 -16.58 -27.27
CA ALA A 199 -8.30 -15.21 -27.76
C ALA A 199 -8.81 -14.29 -26.64
N PHE A 200 -9.75 -14.76 -25.81
CA PHE A 200 -10.22 -13.99 -24.66
C PHE A 200 -9.12 -13.75 -23.62
N LEU A 201 -8.35 -14.78 -23.28
CA LEU A 201 -7.24 -14.64 -22.33
C LEU A 201 -6.16 -13.69 -22.88
N ASP A 202 -5.86 -13.74 -24.16
CA ASP A 202 -4.91 -12.82 -24.82
C ASP A 202 -5.43 -11.37 -24.78
N GLU A 203 -6.71 -11.15 -25.08
CA GLU A 203 -7.33 -9.82 -24.94
C GLU A 203 -7.17 -9.27 -23.51
N GLN A 204 -7.40 -10.12 -22.49
CA GLN A 204 -7.23 -9.71 -21.10
C GLN A 204 -5.75 -9.43 -20.79
N TYR A 205 -4.83 -10.21 -21.32
CA TYR A 205 -3.39 -10.00 -21.15
C TYR A 205 -2.96 -8.68 -21.78
N GLN A 206 -3.35 -8.40 -23.02
CA GLN A 206 -3.01 -7.16 -23.71
C GLN A 206 -3.58 -5.92 -23.00
N LYS A 207 -4.80 -6.00 -22.48
CA LYS A 207 -5.38 -4.92 -21.67
C LYS A 207 -4.55 -4.64 -20.40
N GLN A 208 -4.12 -5.70 -19.70
CA GLN A 208 -3.28 -5.53 -18.53
C GLN A 208 -1.90 -4.97 -18.88
N GLU A 209 -1.30 -5.41 -19.97
CA GLU A 209 -0.01 -4.91 -20.44
C GLU A 209 -0.08 -3.42 -20.82
N GLN A 210 -1.15 -2.99 -21.48
CA GLN A 210 -1.41 -1.59 -21.80
C GLN A 210 -1.61 -0.77 -20.51
N ASP A 211 -2.41 -1.25 -19.58
CA ASP A 211 -2.63 -0.58 -18.29
C ASP A 211 -1.31 -0.44 -17.50
N TYR A 212 -0.50 -1.50 -17.47
CA TYR A 212 0.83 -1.45 -16.86
C TYR A 212 1.75 -0.44 -17.52
N SER A 213 1.79 -0.40 -18.86
CA SER A 213 2.67 0.51 -19.60
C SER A 213 2.25 1.98 -19.46
N GLN A 214 0.96 2.26 -19.31
CA GLN A 214 0.42 3.62 -19.23
C GLN A 214 0.37 4.16 -17.79
N ASN A 215 0.07 3.31 -16.81
CA ASN A 215 -0.25 3.75 -15.45
C ASN A 215 0.79 3.38 -14.41
N TYR A 216 1.75 2.51 -14.72
CA TYR A 216 2.77 2.07 -13.78
C TYR A 216 4.18 2.39 -14.26
N ALA A 217 4.92 3.14 -13.45
CA ALA A 217 6.35 3.37 -13.66
C ALA A 217 7.15 2.52 -12.67
N TYR A 218 8.22 1.89 -13.12
CA TYR A 218 9.17 1.18 -12.26
C TYR A 218 9.93 2.20 -11.41
N VAL A 219 9.47 2.41 -10.16
CA VAL A 219 10.15 3.29 -9.21
C VAL A 219 10.85 2.43 -8.15
N ARG A 220 12.11 2.72 -7.85
CA ARG A 220 12.84 2.08 -6.75
C ARG A 220 12.03 2.22 -5.46
N LYS A 221 11.63 1.11 -4.83
CA LYS A 221 10.80 1.10 -3.59
C LYS A 221 11.33 2.07 -2.52
N VAL A 222 12.65 2.11 -2.31
CA VAL A 222 13.28 3.02 -1.35
C VAL A 222 13.07 4.49 -1.74
N GLY A 223 13.29 4.84 -3.01
CA GLY A 223 13.10 6.22 -3.50
C GLY A 223 11.66 6.69 -3.36
N HIS A 224 10.69 5.86 -3.73
CA HIS A 224 9.28 6.18 -3.60
C HIS A 224 8.84 6.38 -2.13
N THR A 225 9.32 5.50 -1.24
CA THR A 225 9.01 5.60 0.21
C THR A 225 9.59 6.88 0.80
N VAL A 226 10.85 7.21 0.50
CA VAL A 226 11.49 8.46 0.94
C VAL A 226 10.75 9.68 0.40
N PHE A 227 10.45 9.71 -0.90
CA PHE A 227 9.71 10.82 -1.52
C PHE A 227 8.33 11.02 -0.87
N LYS A 228 7.60 9.93 -0.61
CA LYS A 228 6.30 9.98 0.08
C LYS A 228 6.40 10.62 1.46
N TRP A 229 7.38 10.21 2.27
CA TRP A 229 7.57 10.77 3.61
C TRP A 229 8.03 12.23 3.59
N VAL A 230 8.90 12.59 2.64
CA VAL A 230 9.32 13.99 2.44
C VAL A 230 8.14 14.85 2.02
N ALA A 231 7.29 14.39 1.09
CA ALA A 231 6.11 15.12 0.66
C ALA A 231 5.11 15.33 1.82
N ILE A 232 4.87 14.31 2.64
CA ILE A 232 4.01 14.42 3.84
C ILE A 232 4.62 15.41 4.84
N GLY A 233 5.93 15.34 5.09
CA GLY A 233 6.63 16.25 6.00
C GLY A 233 6.56 17.71 5.53
N MET A 234 6.80 17.95 4.24
CA MET A 234 6.71 19.31 3.65
C MET A 234 5.30 19.88 3.70
N THR A 235 4.27 19.08 3.42
CA THR A 235 2.87 19.52 3.51
C THR A 235 2.50 19.85 4.95
N THR A 236 2.88 19.04 5.91
CA THR A 236 2.62 19.26 7.33
C THR A 236 3.30 20.55 7.81
N LEU A 237 4.57 20.75 7.44
CA LEU A 237 5.32 21.96 7.76
C LEU A 237 4.67 23.22 7.17
N SER A 238 4.20 23.15 5.92
CA SER A 238 3.51 24.27 5.25
C SER A 238 2.23 24.64 5.97
N VAL A 239 1.41 23.67 6.39
CA VAL A 239 0.16 23.93 7.13
C VAL A 239 0.46 24.57 8.49
N LEU A 240 1.47 24.10 9.22
CA LEU A 240 1.88 24.69 10.50
C LEU A 240 2.37 26.14 10.33
N LEU A 241 3.12 26.41 9.28
CA LEU A 241 3.63 27.74 8.98
C LEU A 241 2.50 28.72 8.63
N ILE A 242 1.51 28.30 7.84
CA ILE A 242 0.32 29.10 7.52
C ILE A 242 -0.49 29.38 8.80
N ALA A 243 -0.69 28.38 9.65
CA ALA A 243 -1.40 28.55 10.91
C ALA A 243 -0.68 29.53 11.85
N PHE A 244 0.65 29.46 11.92
CA PHE A 244 1.47 30.38 12.70
C PHE A 244 1.40 31.83 12.17
N LEU A 245 1.51 32.02 10.85
CA LEU A 245 1.35 33.34 10.23
C LEU A 245 -0.05 33.90 10.46
N ALA A 246 -1.08 33.09 10.34
CA ALA A 246 -2.44 33.50 10.65
C ALA A 246 -2.60 33.92 12.11
N PHE A 247 -2.04 33.19 13.05
CA PHE A 247 -2.02 33.53 14.47
C PHE A 247 -1.33 34.90 14.71
N LEU A 248 -0.16 35.11 14.13
CA LEU A 248 0.54 36.41 14.23
C LEU A 248 -0.29 37.54 13.63
N TYR A 249 -0.87 37.34 12.45
CA TYR A 249 -1.69 38.33 11.79
C TYR A 249 -2.90 38.75 12.65
N PHE A 250 -3.65 37.77 13.16
CA PHE A 250 -4.82 38.07 14.02
C PHE A 250 -4.41 38.70 15.34
N SER A 251 -3.27 38.34 15.92
CA SER A 251 -2.76 38.94 17.15
C SER A 251 -2.43 40.43 16.96
N VAL A 252 -1.75 40.77 15.87
CA VAL A 252 -1.41 42.15 15.53
C VAL A 252 -2.66 42.97 15.20
N MET A 253 -3.59 42.40 14.41
CA MET A 253 -4.85 43.09 14.08
C MET A 253 -5.67 43.45 15.31
N LYS A 254 -5.84 42.49 16.25
CA LYS A 254 -6.59 42.79 17.50
C LYS A 254 -5.94 43.87 18.32
N HIS A 255 -4.62 43.91 18.37
CA HIS A 255 -3.91 44.96 19.10
C HIS A 255 -4.16 46.35 18.47
N ASN A 256 -3.99 46.46 17.16
CA ASN A 256 -4.21 47.72 16.43
C ASN A 256 -5.67 48.21 16.50
N GLU A 257 -6.65 47.30 16.42
CA GLU A 257 -8.06 47.59 16.53
C GLU A 257 -8.41 48.22 17.91
N ARG A 258 -7.78 47.73 19.00
CA ARG A 258 -7.97 48.30 20.32
C ARG A 258 -7.39 49.70 20.41
N ILE A 259 -6.19 49.95 19.87
CA ILE A 259 -5.58 51.28 19.83
C ILE A 259 -6.48 52.24 19.06
N GLU A 260 -6.96 51.86 17.89
CA GLU A 260 -7.86 52.66 17.06
C GLU A 260 -9.18 52.98 17.78
N LYS A 261 -9.81 52.03 18.46
CA LYS A 261 -11.01 52.28 19.27
C LYS A 261 -10.76 53.26 20.39
N GLY A 262 -9.62 53.24 21.03
CA GLY A 262 -9.21 54.21 22.05
C GLY A 262 -9.07 55.62 21.46
N TYR A 263 -8.44 55.73 20.28
CA TYR A 263 -8.37 57.02 19.56
C TYR A 263 -9.76 57.58 19.21
N GLN A 264 -10.66 56.72 18.70
CA GLN A 264 -12.02 57.14 18.35
C GLN A 264 -12.82 57.59 19.58
N ALA A 265 -12.67 56.87 20.72
CA ALA A 265 -13.30 57.25 21.97
C ALA A 265 -12.75 58.61 22.49
N PHE A 266 -11.43 58.82 22.39
CA PHE A 266 -10.79 60.09 22.80
C PHE A 266 -11.28 61.30 21.98
N VAL A 267 -11.42 61.15 20.65
CA VAL A 267 -11.95 62.14 19.76
C VAL A 267 -13.41 62.55 20.10
N LYS A 268 -14.18 61.54 20.60
CA LYS A 268 -15.57 61.75 21.08
C LYS A 268 -15.67 62.29 22.51
N GLU A 269 -14.51 62.50 23.15
CA GLU A 269 -14.41 62.96 24.56
C GLU A 269 -14.97 61.92 25.58
N ASP A 270 -15.10 60.66 25.13
CA ASP A 270 -15.50 59.54 26.00
C ASP A 270 -14.26 58.92 26.70
N TYR A 271 -13.77 59.66 27.67
CA TYR A 271 -12.54 59.29 28.40
C TYR A 271 -12.70 58.01 29.20
N THR A 272 -13.91 57.69 29.62
CA THR A 272 -14.17 56.43 30.32
C THR A 272 -14.00 55.22 29.38
N GLN A 273 -14.48 55.33 28.15
CA GLN A 273 -14.32 54.30 27.15
C GLN A 273 -12.85 54.15 26.74
N VAL A 274 -12.06 55.20 26.69
CA VAL A 274 -10.61 55.12 26.47
C VAL A 274 -9.95 54.23 27.53
N LEU A 275 -10.22 54.53 28.80
CA LEU A 275 -9.63 53.78 29.91
C LEU A 275 -10.01 52.29 29.84
N ASN A 276 -11.28 51.99 29.62
CA ASN A 276 -11.75 50.61 29.53
C ASN A 276 -11.16 49.85 28.31
N THR A 277 -10.91 50.55 27.20
CA THR A 277 -10.37 49.98 25.98
C THR A 277 -8.89 49.63 26.14
N TYR A 278 -8.14 50.40 26.94
CA TYR A 278 -6.71 50.26 27.16
C TYR A 278 -6.35 49.55 28.47
N ASP A 279 -7.32 49.14 29.26
CA ASP A 279 -7.12 48.62 30.62
C ASP A 279 -6.18 47.39 30.65
N ASP A 280 -6.34 46.50 29.69
CA ASP A 280 -5.55 45.27 29.59
C ASP A 280 -4.29 45.41 28.69
N LEU A 281 -3.99 46.62 28.20
CA LEU A 281 -2.85 46.80 27.29
C LEU A 281 -1.56 47.06 28.07
N ASP A 282 -0.48 46.38 27.67
CA ASP A 282 0.85 46.61 28.22
C ASP A 282 1.37 47.99 27.74
N GLY A 283 1.41 48.96 28.66
CA GLY A 283 1.85 50.33 28.37
C GLY A 283 3.25 50.43 27.77
N LYS A 284 4.15 49.50 28.06
CA LYS A 284 5.52 49.46 27.49
C LYS A 284 5.52 49.20 25.99
N LYS A 285 4.50 48.52 25.48
CA LYS A 285 4.34 48.18 24.04
C LYS A 285 3.54 49.25 23.26
N LEU A 286 2.93 50.21 23.97
CA LEU A 286 2.19 51.28 23.33
C LEU A 286 3.12 52.37 22.77
N ASP A 287 2.65 53.00 21.71
CA ASP A 287 3.26 54.24 21.21
C ASP A 287 3.00 55.41 22.18
N LYS A 288 3.73 56.49 21.98
CA LYS A 288 3.68 57.64 22.83
C LYS A 288 2.31 58.33 22.76
N GLU A 289 1.69 58.31 21.61
CA GLU A 289 0.36 58.91 21.36
C GLU A 289 -0.73 58.17 22.14
N ALA A 290 -0.73 56.84 22.14
CA ALA A 290 -1.70 56.07 22.90
C ALA A 290 -1.53 56.27 24.41
N LEU A 291 -0.28 56.34 24.89
CA LEU A 291 0.01 56.67 26.29
C LEU A 291 -0.49 58.06 26.68
N TYR A 292 -0.30 59.06 25.82
CA TYR A 292 -0.83 60.40 26.03
C TYR A 292 -2.36 60.42 26.14
N ILE A 293 -3.04 59.73 25.23
CA ILE A 293 -4.50 59.61 25.22
C ILE A 293 -4.98 58.97 26.51
N TYR A 294 -4.35 57.89 26.98
CA TYR A 294 -4.69 57.28 28.24
C TYR A 294 -4.47 58.22 29.42
N ALA A 295 -3.28 58.80 29.54
CA ALA A 295 -2.91 59.72 30.63
C ALA A 295 -3.90 60.92 30.74
N LYS A 296 -4.18 61.55 29.61
CA LYS A 296 -5.13 62.70 29.56
C LYS A 296 -6.53 62.21 29.93
N SER A 297 -7.00 61.09 29.45
CA SER A 297 -8.33 60.57 29.78
C SER A 297 -8.41 60.14 31.25
N TYR A 298 -7.36 59.62 31.84
CA TYR A 298 -7.31 59.29 33.27
C TYR A 298 -7.43 60.55 34.15
N ILE A 299 -6.70 61.59 33.84
CA ILE A 299 -6.77 62.83 34.57
C ILE A 299 -8.15 63.54 34.36
N GLN A 300 -8.73 63.46 33.14
CA GLN A 300 -10.04 64.01 32.83
C GLN A 300 -11.18 63.33 33.62
N THR A 301 -11.14 62.02 33.78
CA THR A 301 -12.14 61.24 34.54
C THR A 301 -12.10 61.60 36.05
N ASN A 302 -11.01 62.21 36.51
CA ASN A 302 -10.80 62.63 37.90
C ASN A 302 -11.09 61.51 38.95
N LYS A 303 -10.80 60.27 38.62
CA LYS A 303 -10.99 59.12 39.52
C LYS A 303 -10.22 59.27 40.84
N GLN A 304 -9.23 60.19 40.88
CA GLN A 304 -8.41 60.45 42.06
C GLN A 304 -8.98 61.48 42.97
N GLY A 305 -10.11 62.20 42.62
CA GLY A 305 -10.71 63.25 43.43
C GLY A 305 -9.86 64.51 43.55
N LEU A 306 -9.12 64.88 42.51
CA LEU A 306 -8.25 66.04 42.48
C LEU A 306 -9.06 67.35 42.55
N GLU A 307 -8.55 68.38 43.29
CA GLU A 307 -9.07 69.69 43.28
C GLU A 307 -8.98 70.31 41.86
N LYS A 308 -9.89 71.20 41.52
CA LYS A 308 -10.03 71.76 40.17
C LYS A 308 -8.73 72.37 39.65
N ASP A 309 -8.03 73.17 40.49
CA ASP A 309 -6.78 73.82 40.10
C ASP A 309 -5.64 72.87 39.89
N LYS A 310 -5.54 71.80 40.66
CA LYS A 310 -4.53 70.69 40.48
C LYS A 310 -4.80 69.91 39.22
N LYS A 311 -6.08 69.62 38.93
CA LYS A 311 -6.47 68.89 37.70
C LYS A 311 -6.12 69.72 36.47
N GLU A 312 -6.38 70.96 36.46
CA GLU A 312 -6.08 71.91 35.35
C GLU A 312 -4.57 72.01 35.11
N ASN A 313 -3.77 72.14 36.17
CA ASN A 313 -2.32 72.08 36.09
C ASN A 313 -1.77 70.80 35.50
N LEU A 314 -2.29 69.65 35.93
CA LEU A 314 -1.87 68.34 35.40
C LEU A 314 -2.23 68.22 33.93
N LEU A 315 -3.41 68.62 33.50
CA LEU A 315 -3.84 68.60 32.10
C LEU A 315 -2.99 69.50 31.20
N ASN A 316 -2.47 70.63 31.73
CA ASN A 316 -1.56 71.51 31.02
C ASN A 316 -0.13 70.87 30.88
N ASN A 317 0.28 70.04 31.83
CA ASN A 317 1.59 69.41 31.85
C ASN A 317 1.62 68.05 31.06
N VAL A 318 0.48 67.38 30.88
CA VAL A 318 0.37 66.19 30.07
C VAL A 318 0.08 66.54 28.63
N THR A 319 1.08 66.55 27.82
CA THR A 319 1.06 66.95 26.39
C THR A 319 1.53 65.76 25.51
N PRO A 320 1.25 65.77 24.20
CA PRO A 320 1.81 64.75 23.27
C PRO A 320 3.33 64.74 23.25
N ASN A 321 3.98 65.85 23.68
CA ASN A 321 5.44 65.96 23.75
C ASN A 321 6.04 65.50 25.07
N SER A 322 5.22 65.18 26.08
CA SER A 322 5.70 64.76 27.39
C SER A 322 6.60 63.48 27.27
N ASN A 323 7.49 63.27 28.26
CA ASN A 323 8.35 62.09 28.26
C ASN A 323 7.50 60.80 28.29
N LYS A 324 7.93 59.79 27.55
CA LYS A 324 7.25 58.46 27.46
C LYS A 324 7.08 57.83 28.85
N ASP A 325 8.12 57.92 29.70
CA ASP A 325 8.08 57.32 31.05
C ASP A 325 7.06 58.06 31.95
N TYR A 326 6.90 59.39 31.79
CA TYR A 326 5.91 60.17 32.49
C TYR A 326 4.48 59.79 32.07
N LEU A 327 4.27 59.59 30.76
CA LEU A 327 2.97 59.13 30.25
C LEU A 327 2.66 57.68 30.68
N LEU A 328 3.66 56.83 30.66
CA LEU A 328 3.56 55.44 31.15
C LEU A 328 3.20 55.40 32.64
N TYR A 329 3.78 56.27 33.47
CA TYR A 329 3.41 56.40 34.86
C TYR A 329 1.93 56.60 35.08
N TRP A 330 1.31 57.49 34.29
CA TRP A 330 -0.13 57.75 34.37
C TRP A 330 -0.97 56.53 33.95
N MET A 331 -0.48 55.75 33.02
CA MET A 331 -1.14 54.51 32.62
C MET A 331 -1.05 53.42 33.70
N GLU A 332 0.10 53.17 34.22
CA GLU A 332 0.33 52.22 35.32
C GLU A 332 -0.48 52.60 36.57
N LEU A 333 -0.58 53.93 36.85
CA LEU A 333 -1.43 54.43 37.91
C LEU A 333 -2.91 54.18 37.67
N GLY A 334 -3.35 54.36 36.43
CA GLY A 334 -4.75 54.15 36.04
C GLY A 334 -5.18 52.71 36.01
N GLN A 335 -4.27 51.80 35.66
CA GLN A 335 -4.46 50.37 35.68
C GLN A 335 -4.28 49.71 37.07
N GLY A 336 -3.86 50.53 38.08
CA GLY A 336 -3.64 50.01 39.44
C GLY A 336 -2.39 49.15 39.61
N HIS A 337 -1.44 49.24 38.67
CA HIS A 337 -0.20 48.44 38.68
C HIS A 337 0.98 49.13 39.40
N LEU A 338 0.75 50.23 40.14
CA LEU A 338 1.83 50.97 40.80
C LEU A 338 2.41 50.19 41.96
N ASP A 339 3.70 49.89 41.83
CA ASP A 339 4.58 49.65 42.97
C ASP A 339 4.94 51.03 43.61
N GLU A 340 4.73 51.20 44.89
CA GLU A 340 4.98 52.43 45.65
C GLU A 340 6.39 53.02 45.45
N ARG A 341 7.31 52.27 44.89
CA ARG A 341 8.68 52.68 44.58
C ARG A 341 8.87 53.60 43.40
N LEU A 342 7.83 53.76 42.54
CA LEU A 342 7.88 54.63 41.36
C LEU A 342 7.47 56.08 41.66
N ILE A 343 7.03 56.39 42.87
CA ILE A 343 6.50 57.70 43.27
C ILE A 343 7.60 58.73 43.57
N LEU A 344 8.81 58.27 43.86
CA LEU A 344 9.89 59.12 44.43
C LEU A 344 10.69 60.06 43.45
N PRO A 345 10.80 59.82 42.14
CA PRO A 345 11.57 60.70 41.26
C PRO A 345 10.80 61.78 40.52
N LEU A 346 9.47 61.94 40.73
CA LEU A 346 8.62 62.80 39.86
C LEU A 346 7.92 63.97 40.58
N ILE A 347 8.26 64.23 41.86
CA ILE A 347 7.74 65.36 42.59
C ILE A 347 8.81 66.48 42.72
#